data_f9ee874badb1db80466e0995317aff29
#
_entry.id   f9ee874badb1db80466e0995317aff29
#
_cell.length_a   1.000
_cell.length_b   1.000
_cell.length_c   1.000
_cell.angle_alpha   90.00
_cell.angle_beta   90.00
_cell.angle_gamma   90.00
#
_symmetry.space_group_name_H-M   'P 1'
#
loop_
_entity.id
_entity.type
_entity.pdbx_description
1 polymer ?
#
loop_
_entity_poly.entity_id
_entity_poly.type
_entity_poly.pdbx_seq_one_letter_code
_entity_poly.pdbx_strand_id
1 'polypeptide(L)'
;NHIEVQIVADNHGNIRHLHERDCSVQRRHQKVVEIAPSHNLNEEVKQNLYKYAVDIAKEVNYNNIGTVEFLVDRDDNIYFIEVNPRIQVEHTVTEMVTGIDLVKTQIFVAGNYRLDSQQIKIYGQETIATYGFALQCRLTTEDPANNFTPDYGTVTTYRSASGMGIRLDAGSIYQGYQVSPFFDSMLVKVSSHGRTLDGATRKMVRALKEFRIRGVK
;
A
#
# COMPACT_ATOMS: atom_id res chain seq x y z
N ASN A 1 3.84 15.34 6.34
CA ASN A 1 3.77 13.93 5.96
C ASN A 1 2.33 13.56 5.59
N HIS A 2 2.16 12.76 4.54
CA HIS A 2 0.89 12.15 4.18
C HIS A 2 0.87 10.73 4.76
N ILE A 3 0.05 10.53 5.78
CA ILE A 3 -0.03 9.27 6.52
C ILE A 3 -1.43 8.69 6.35
N GLU A 4 -1.50 7.39 6.17
CA GLU A 4 -2.76 6.69 6.06
C GLU A 4 -2.81 5.47 6.99
N VAL A 5 -3.99 5.24 7.58
CA VAL A 5 -4.22 4.11 8.48
C VAL A 5 -5.13 3.11 7.80
N GLN A 6 -4.65 1.88 7.67
CA GLN A 6 -5.46 0.78 7.17
C GLN A 6 -6.45 0.33 8.24
N ILE A 7 -7.73 0.30 7.91
CA ILE A 7 -8.78 -0.26 8.77
C ILE A 7 -9.40 -1.50 8.14
N VAL A 8 -9.90 -2.36 9.00
CA VAL A 8 -10.72 -3.52 8.67
C VAL A 8 -11.84 -3.65 9.69
N ALA A 9 -13.05 -3.87 9.21
CA ALA A 9 -14.23 -4.01 10.05
C ALA A 9 -15.12 -5.15 9.53
N ASP A 10 -15.87 -5.79 10.43
CA ASP A 10 -16.88 -6.79 10.07
C ASP A 10 -18.30 -6.33 10.42
N ASN A 11 -19.29 -7.09 9.96
CA ASN A 11 -20.70 -6.84 10.25
C ASN A 11 -21.12 -7.11 11.70
N HIS A 12 -20.16 -7.54 12.55
CA HIS A 12 -20.40 -7.94 13.94
C HIS A 12 -19.86 -6.93 14.95
N GLY A 13 -19.47 -5.74 14.48
CA GLY A 13 -18.99 -4.63 15.32
C GLY A 13 -17.49 -4.70 15.65
N ASN A 14 -16.73 -5.63 15.06
CA ASN A 14 -15.29 -5.65 15.24
C ASN A 14 -14.64 -4.69 14.26
N ILE A 15 -13.84 -3.74 14.76
CA ILE A 15 -13.05 -2.80 13.98
C ILE A 15 -11.61 -2.87 14.48
N ARG A 16 -10.65 -2.97 13.55
CA ARG A 16 -9.21 -2.99 13.84
C ARG A 16 -8.47 -2.08 12.87
N HIS A 17 -7.37 -1.48 13.33
CA HIS A 17 -6.38 -0.89 12.43
C HIS A 17 -5.24 -1.88 12.16
N LEU A 18 -4.66 -1.78 10.98
CA LEU A 18 -3.53 -2.61 10.56
C LEU A 18 -2.27 -1.74 10.38
N HIS A 19 -2.08 -0.82 11.31
CA HIS A 19 -1.03 0.18 11.33
C HIS A 19 -1.09 1.19 10.16
N GLU A 20 -0.10 2.04 10.09
CA GLU A 20 -0.01 3.15 9.16
C GLU A 20 0.95 2.86 7.99
N ARG A 21 0.76 3.64 6.94
CA ARG A 21 1.67 3.78 5.81
C ARG A 21 2.07 5.25 5.66
N ASP A 22 3.32 5.49 5.33
CA ASP A 22 3.81 6.80 4.90
C ASP A 22 3.78 6.88 3.38
N CYS A 23 2.97 7.79 2.86
CA CYS A 23 2.77 8.05 1.44
C CYS A 23 3.24 9.46 1.04
N SER A 24 4.20 10.02 1.76
CA SER A 24 4.67 11.40 1.56
C SER A 24 5.46 11.60 0.27
N VAL A 25 6.06 10.54 -0.27
CA VAL A 25 6.82 10.62 -1.54
C VAL A 25 5.85 10.61 -2.71
N GLN A 26 5.56 11.80 -3.21
CA GLN A 26 4.56 12.02 -4.26
C GLN A 26 5.14 12.85 -5.41
N ARG A 27 4.57 12.67 -6.60
CA ARG A 27 4.79 13.52 -7.75
C ARG A 27 3.43 13.99 -8.26
N ARG A 28 3.20 15.31 -8.29
CA ARG A 28 1.91 15.90 -8.71
C ARG A 28 0.71 15.29 -8.00
N HIS A 29 0.81 15.15 -6.68
CA HIS A 29 -0.21 14.53 -5.82
C HIS A 29 -0.48 13.04 -6.10
N GLN A 30 0.35 12.38 -6.88
CA GLN A 30 0.32 10.92 -7.05
C GLN A 30 1.38 10.27 -6.17
N LYS A 31 0.99 9.30 -5.38
CA LYS A 31 1.88 8.48 -4.57
C LYS A 31 2.85 7.72 -5.48
N VAL A 32 4.16 7.77 -5.19
CA VAL A 32 5.23 7.13 -5.97
C VAL A 32 5.95 6.08 -5.16
N VAL A 33 6.20 6.38 -3.88
CA VAL A 33 6.79 5.44 -2.93
C VAL A 33 5.93 5.43 -1.67
N GLU A 34 5.56 4.26 -1.23
CA GLU A 34 4.82 4.03 0.02
C GLU A 34 5.66 3.14 0.95
N ILE A 35 5.63 3.45 2.24
CA ILE A 35 6.45 2.78 3.27
C ILE A 35 5.54 2.33 4.42
N ALA A 36 5.72 1.13 4.92
CA ALA A 36 5.10 0.65 6.14
C ALA A 36 6.12 -0.10 7.04
N PRO A 37 6.06 0.10 8.36
CA PRO A 37 5.42 1.22 9.03
C PRO A 37 6.15 2.54 8.76
N SER A 38 5.54 3.68 9.11
CA SER A 38 6.22 4.99 9.05
C SER A 38 7.42 5.02 9.99
N HIS A 39 8.54 5.54 9.51
CA HIS A 39 9.79 5.61 10.29
C HIS A 39 10.04 6.99 10.92
N ASN A 40 9.28 8.02 10.50
CA ASN A 40 9.49 9.41 10.89
C ASN A 40 8.49 9.92 11.93
N LEU A 41 7.51 9.13 12.33
CA LEU A 41 6.51 9.50 13.31
C LEU A 41 6.90 8.99 14.69
N ASN A 42 6.69 9.83 15.72
CA ASN A 42 6.80 9.38 17.09
C ASN A 42 5.60 8.47 17.47
N GLU A 43 5.75 7.72 18.55
CA GLU A 43 4.73 6.72 18.93
C GLU A 43 3.41 7.37 19.37
N GLU A 44 3.43 8.52 20.01
CA GLU A 44 2.22 9.24 20.44
C GLU A 44 1.38 9.65 19.23
N VAL A 45 2.01 10.20 18.19
CA VAL A 45 1.32 10.54 16.93
C VAL A 45 0.72 9.31 16.28
N LYS A 46 1.44 8.19 16.24
CA LYS A 46 0.92 6.93 15.70
C LYS A 46 -0.33 6.46 16.44
N GLN A 47 -0.28 6.46 17.78
CA GLN A 47 -1.42 6.04 18.59
C GLN A 47 -2.64 6.95 18.40
N ASN A 48 -2.41 8.26 18.25
CA ASN A 48 -3.49 9.21 17.96
C ASN A 48 -4.10 8.96 16.57
N LEU A 49 -3.27 8.71 15.54
CA LEU A 49 -3.73 8.37 14.19
C LEU A 49 -4.60 7.10 14.21
N TYR A 50 -4.15 6.06 14.92
CA TYR A 50 -4.92 4.80 15.03
C TYR A 50 -6.25 5.02 15.72
N LYS A 51 -6.22 5.77 16.83
CA LYS A 51 -7.44 6.10 17.57
C LYS A 51 -8.43 6.84 16.69
N TYR A 52 -7.98 7.91 16.00
CA TYR A 52 -8.86 8.70 15.13
C TYR A 52 -9.44 7.87 13.98
N ALA A 53 -8.62 7.04 13.35
CA ALA A 53 -9.08 6.16 12.27
C ALA A 53 -10.15 5.17 12.74
N VAL A 54 -9.96 4.56 13.91
CA VAL A 54 -10.93 3.63 14.49
C VAL A 54 -12.18 4.36 14.96
N ASP A 55 -12.07 5.54 15.56
CA ASP A 55 -13.21 6.31 16.02
C ASP A 55 -14.07 6.80 14.84
N ILE A 56 -13.45 7.28 13.75
CA ILE A 56 -14.17 7.60 12.50
C ILE A 56 -14.90 6.37 11.96
N ALA A 57 -14.24 5.22 11.93
CA ALA A 57 -14.83 3.99 11.43
C ALA A 57 -16.04 3.53 12.28
N LYS A 58 -15.97 3.70 13.61
CA LYS A 58 -17.09 3.41 14.52
C LYS A 58 -18.28 4.33 14.27
N GLU A 59 -18.02 5.63 14.14
CA GLU A 59 -19.08 6.65 13.98
C GLU A 59 -19.93 6.39 12.74
N VAL A 60 -19.33 5.92 11.67
CA VAL A 60 -20.04 5.62 10.41
C VAL A 60 -20.47 4.16 10.28
N ASN A 61 -20.33 3.34 11.34
CA ASN A 61 -20.58 1.90 11.29
C ASN A 61 -19.87 1.23 10.09
N TYR A 62 -18.58 1.54 9.94
CA TYR A 62 -17.79 1.09 8.80
C TYR A 62 -17.76 -0.44 8.71
N ASN A 63 -17.83 -0.95 7.49
CA ASN A 63 -17.74 -2.37 7.19
C ASN A 63 -16.72 -2.63 6.08
N ASN A 64 -16.01 -3.76 6.19
CA ASN A 64 -15.01 -4.23 5.26
C ASN A 64 -13.69 -3.45 5.37
N ILE A 65 -12.90 -3.38 4.31
CA ILE A 65 -11.58 -2.77 4.26
C ILE A 65 -11.67 -1.33 3.80
N GLY A 66 -10.98 -0.44 4.49
CA GLY A 66 -10.85 0.97 4.12
C GLY A 66 -9.56 1.58 4.64
N THR A 67 -9.31 2.80 4.22
CA THR A 67 -8.14 3.56 4.62
C THR A 67 -8.56 4.97 5.02
N VAL A 68 -8.08 5.44 6.15
CA VAL A 68 -8.25 6.81 6.61
C VAL A 68 -6.97 7.58 6.36
N GLU A 69 -7.04 8.67 5.63
CA GLU A 69 -5.89 9.49 5.24
C GLU A 69 -5.79 10.77 6.08
N PHE A 70 -4.55 11.09 6.46
CA PHE A 70 -4.22 12.24 7.29
C PHE A 70 -3.01 12.99 6.75
N LEU A 71 -2.94 14.30 7.05
CA LEU A 71 -1.70 15.06 7.02
C LEU A 71 -1.15 15.21 8.45
N VAL A 72 0.15 15.00 8.60
CA VAL A 72 0.86 15.29 9.84
C VAL A 72 1.89 16.37 9.52
N ASP A 73 1.80 17.52 10.17
CA ASP A 73 2.72 18.63 9.97
C ASP A 73 4.04 18.44 10.74
N ARG A 74 4.90 19.47 10.75
CA ARG A 74 6.20 19.42 11.42
C ARG A 74 6.11 19.55 12.95
N ASP A 75 4.96 20.04 13.43
CA ASP A 75 4.68 20.23 14.85
C ASP A 75 3.82 19.07 15.39
N ASP A 76 3.76 17.95 14.63
CA ASP A 76 3.02 16.73 14.96
C ASP A 76 1.48 16.92 15.03
N ASN A 77 0.95 18.02 14.47
CA ASN A 77 -0.51 18.19 14.37
C ASN A 77 -1.07 17.27 13.29
N ILE A 78 -2.19 16.63 13.61
CA ILE A 78 -2.87 15.68 12.74
C ILE A 78 -4.10 16.34 12.12
N TYR A 79 -4.21 16.27 10.79
CA TYR A 79 -5.33 16.80 10.03
C TYR A 79 -5.95 15.67 9.20
N PHE A 80 -7.25 15.43 9.37
CA PHE A 80 -8.00 14.48 8.57
C PHE A 80 -8.14 14.97 7.13
N ILE A 81 -7.98 14.06 6.15
CA ILE A 81 -8.19 14.35 4.73
C ILE A 81 -9.47 13.68 4.25
N GLU A 82 -9.47 12.34 4.20
CA GLU A 82 -10.58 11.58 3.64
C GLU A 82 -10.57 10.12 4.13
N VAL A 83 -11.66 9.41 3.84
CA VAL A 83 -11.74 7.95 3.93
C VAL A 83 -11.87 7.37 2.53
N ASN A 84 -11.01 6.41 2.20
CA ASN A 84 -11.14 5.62 0.98
C ASN A 84 -11.85 4.29 1.33
N PRO A 85 -13.16 4.13 1.02
CA PRO A 85 -13.93 2.94 1.37
C PRO A 85 -13.69 1.78 0.40
N ARG A 86 -12.45 1.46 0.16
CA ARG A 86 -11.98 0.43 -0.78
C ARG A 86 -10.55 0.00 -0.47
N ILE A 87 -10.12 -1.09 -1.08
CA ILE A 87 -8.70 -1.43 -1.12
C ILE A 87 -7.92 -0.41 -1.96
N GLN A 88 -6.72 -0.07 -1.55
CA GLN A 88 -5.83 0.86 -2.25
C GLN A 88 -4.66 0.12 -2.91
N VAL A 89 -3.98 0.80 -3.84
CA VAL A 89 -2.82 0.24 -4.57
C VAL A 89 -1.73 -0.20 -3.61
N GLU A 90 -1.49 0.58 -2.56
CA GLU A 90 -0.43 0.43 -1.57
C GLU A 90 -0.73 -0.55 -0.42
N HIS A 91 -1.87 -1.25 -0.44
CA HIS A 91 -2.21 -2.25 0.58
C HIS A 91 -1.13 -3.31 0.79
N THR A 92 -0.35 -3.59 -0.25
CA THR A 92 0.68 -4.64 -0.25
C THR A 92 1.77 -4.42 0.79
N VAL A 93 2.15 -3.17 1.11
CA VAL A 93 3.15 -2.92 2.17
C VAL A 93 2.61 -3.26 3.55
N THR A 94 1.32 -3.01 3.81
CA THR A 94 0.65 -3.46 5.05
C THR A 94 0.61 -4.98 5.12
N GLU A 95 0.25 -5.68 4.05
CA GLU A 95 0.27 -7.14 4.00
C GLU A 95 1.66 -7.71 4.29
N MET A 96 2.71 -7.10 3.73
CA MET A 96 4.08 -7.58 3.91
C MET A 96 4.61 -7.40 5.35
N VAL A 97 4.19 -6.37 6.07
CA VAL A 97 4.64 -6.15 7.46
C VAL A 97 3.75 -6.82 8.49
N THR A 98 2.46 -7.05 8.19
CA THR A 98 1.52 -7.68 9.14
C THR A 98 1.32 -9.18 8.90
N GLY A 99 1.60 -9.66 7.69
CA GLY A 99 1.27 -11.03 7.27
C GLY A 99 -0.22 -11.27 7.05
N ILE A 100 -1.06 -10.23 7.06
CA ILE A 100 -2.51 -10.32 6.85
C ILE A 100 -2.83 -10.09 5.38
N ASP A 101 -3.46 -11.07 4.73
CA ASP A 101 -3.97 -10.98 3.36
C ASP A 101 -5.26 -10.16 3.34
N LEU A 102 -5.15 -8.90 2.91
CA LEU A 102 -6.26 -7.94 2.92
C LEU A 102 -7.35 -8.30 1.91
N VAL A 103 -6.97 -8.75 0.72
CA VAL A 103 -7.94 -9.13 -0.32
C VAL A 103 -8.75 -10.34 0.12
N LYS A 104 -8.09 -11.35 0.67
CA LYS A 104 -8.75 -12.52 1.24
C LYS A 104 -9.66 -12.14 2.41
N THR A 105 -9.19 -11.27 3.30
CA THR A 105 -9.97 -10.75 4.43
C THR A 105 -11.22 -10.03 3.92
N GLN A 106 -11.10 -9.18 2.92
CA GLN A 106 -12.21 -8.46 2.28
C GLN A 106 -13.29 -9.41 1.76
N ILE A 107 -12.89 -10.50 1.10
CA ILE A 107 -13.81 -11.51 0.57
C ILE A 107 -14.56 -12.22 1.71
N PHE A 108 -13.85 -12.63 2.75
CA PHE A 108 -14.48 -13.30 3.89
C PHE A 108 -15.42 -12.37 4.66
N VAL A 109 -15.05 -11.12 4.89
CA VAL A 109 -15.94 -10.14 5.53
C VAL A 109 -17.20 -9.92 4.68
N ALA A 110 -17.07 -9.81 3.36
CA ALA A 110 -18.22 -9.73 2.45
C ALA A 110 -19.10 -11.00 2.53
N GLY A 111 -18.52 -12.15 2.81
CA GLY A 111 -19.20 -13.40 3.14
C GLY A 111 -19.76 -13.48 4.57
N ASN A 112 -19.79 -12.36 5.29
CA ASN A 112 -20.29 -12.22 6.67
C ASN A 112 -19.49 -12.99 7.73
N TYR A 113 -18.20 -13.28 7.47
CA TYR A 113 -17.31 -13.87 8.49
C TYR A 113 -16.85 -12.79 9.47
N ARG A 114 -16.71 -13.18 10.73
CA ARG A 114 -16.12 -12.35 11.79
C ARG A 114 -14.61 -12.24 11.60
N LEU A 115 -14.02 -11.12 12.05
CA LEU A 115 -12.56 -10.92 12.00
C LEU A 115 -11.81 -12.02 12.79
N ASP A 116 -12.36 -12.49 13.92
CA ASP A 116 -11.80 -13.52 14.78
C ASP A 116 -12.08 -14.96 14.31
N SER A 117 -12.73 -15.15 13.16
CA SER A 117 -13.01 -16.46 12.59
C SER A 117 -11.72 -17.21 12.19
N GLN A 118 -11.82 -18.55 12.06
CA GLN A 118 -10.71 -19.40 11.63
C GLN A 118 -10.20 -19.07 10.23
N GLN A 119 -11.01 -18.42 9.40
CA GLN A 119 -10.68 -18.02 8.03
C GLN A 119 -9.84 -16.73 8.00
N ILE A 120 -10.10 -15.79 8.92
CA ILE A 120 -9.47 -14.46 8.96
C ILE A 120 -8.38 -14.39 10.04
N LYS A 121 -8.66 -14.85 11.26
CA LYS A 121 -7.72 -14.96 12.40
C LYS A 121 -7.20 -13.61 12.92
N ILE A 122 -8.01 -12.58 12.88
CA ILE A 122 -7.72 -11.27 13.52
C ILE A 122 -8.46 -11.24 14.85
N TYR A 123 -7.85 -11.78 15.91
CA TYR A 123 -8.51 -12.01 17.19
C TYR A 123 -8.69 -10.73 18.02
N GLY A 124 -7.67 -9.89 18.11
CA GLY A 124 -7.67 -8.63 18.84
C GLY A 124 -6.65 -7.65 18.27
N GLN A 125 -6.75 -6.38 18.63
CA GLN A 125 -5.79 -5.36 18.17
C GLN A 125 -4.37 -5.68 18.62
N GLU A 126 -4.21 -6.25 19.81
CA GLU A 126 -2.94 -6.66 20.40
C GLU A 126 -2.26 -7.82 19.67
N THR A 127 -2.99 -8.54 18.84
CA THR A 127 -2.45 -9.64 18.02
C THR A 127 -1.89 -9.17 16.68
N ILE A 128 -2.12 -7.90 16.33
CA ILE A 128 -1.67 -7.33 15.06
C ILE A 128 -0.33 -6.65 15.28
N ALA A 129 0.75 -7.34 14.90
CA ALA A 129 2.10 -6.81 14.99
C ALA A 129 2.68 -6.52 13.60
N THR A 130 3.65 -5.62 13.55
CA THR A 130 4.43 -5.35 12.33
C THR A 130 5.82 -5.98 12.44
N TYR A 131 6.28 -6.57 11.35
CA TYR A 131 7.60 -7.21 11.26
C TYR A 131 8.43 -6.55 10.17
N GLY A 132 9.50 -5.87 10.58
CA GLY A 132 10.39 -5.18 9.67
C GLY A 132 9.76 -3.98 8.97
N PHE A 133 10.20 -3.72 7.74
CA PHE A 133 9.75 -2.61 6.89
C PHE A 133 9.45 -3.10 5.49
N ALA A 134 8.43 -2.54 4.88
CA ALA A 134 8.12 -2.75 3.47
C ALA A 134 8.06 -1.41 2.74
N LEU A 135 8.55 -1.41 1.49
CA LEU A 135 8.44 -0.30 0.55
C LEU A 135 7.73 -0.78 -0.70
N GLN A 136 6.92 0.08 -1.29
CA GLN A 136 6.35 -0.13 -2.62
C GLN A 136 6.78 1.00 -3.54
N CYS A 137 7.13 0.66 -4.78
CA CYS A 137 7.31 1.60 -5.89
C CYS A 137 6.39 1.22 -7.04
N ARG A 138 5.85 2.22 -7.73
CA ARG A 138 5.02 2.03 -8.92
C ARG A 138 5.89 2.18 -10.17
N LEU A 139 5.91 1.16 -11.03
CA LEU A 139 6.52 1.27 -12.35
C LEU A 139 5.43 1.69 -13.35
N THR A 140 5.64 2.83 -13.97
CA THR A 140 4.71 3.47 -14.91
C THR A 140 5.38 3.69 -16.26
N THR A 141 4.59 3.79 -17.32
CA THR A 141 5.06 4.21 -18.64
C THR A 141 4.81 5.70 -18.79
N GLU A 142 5.86 6.49 -18.61
CA GLU A 142 5.78 7.95 -18.66
C GLU A 142 7.05 8.50 -19.30
N ASP A 143 6.91 9.56 -20.10
CA ASP A 143 8.02 10.24 -20.73
C ASP A 143 8.58 11.38 -19.87
N PRO A 144 9.72 11.19 -19.17
CA PRO A 144 10.32 12.23 -18.34
C PRO A 144 10.73 13.48 -19.14
N ALA A 145 11.09 13.33 -20.41
CA ALA A 145 11.48 14.42 -21.28
C ALA A 145 10.27 15.27 -21.74
N ASN A 146 9.07 14.69 -21.70
CA ASN A 146 7.81 15.34 -22.05
C ASN A 146 6.91 15.48 -20.82
N ASN A 147 7.46 16.02 -19.74
CA ASN A 147 6.73 16.37 -18.53
C ASN A 147 5.94 15.18 -17.91
N PHE A 148 6.52 13.97 -17.99
CA PHE A 148 5.90 12.71 -17.49
C PHE A 148 4.51 12.44 -18.09
N THR A 149 4.29 12.80 -19.33
CA THR A 149 3.10 12.40 -20.06
C THR A 149 3.08 10.87 -20.17
N PRO A 150 1.93 10.22 -19.95
CA PRO A 150 1.81 8.78 -20.16
C PRO A 150 2.28 8.38 -21.57
N ASP A 151 3.11 7.36 -21.64
CA ASP A 151 3.59 6.80 -22.92
C ASP A 151 2.83 5.51 -23.22
N TYR A 152 2.43 5.38 -24.46
CA TYR A 152 1.64 4.25 -24.94
C TYR A 152 2.41 3.55 -26.05
N GLY A 153 2.36 2.24 -26.06
CA GLY A 153 3.08 1.46 -27.04
C GLY A 153 3.05 -0.03 -26.75
N THR A 154 3.83 -0.77 -27.53
CA THR A 154 3.95 -2.22 -27.34
C THR A 154 5.20 -2.55 -26.55
N VAL A 155 5.04 -3.24 -25.44
CA VAL A 155 6.16 -3.73 -24.61
C VAL A 155 6.90 -4.83 -25.41
N THR A 156 8.09 -4.52 -25.91
CA THR A 156 8.91 -5.47 -26.69
C THR A 156 9.79 -6.36 -25.82
N THR A 157 10.10 -5.93 -24.60
CA THR A 157 10.83 -6.72 -23.60
C THR A 157 10.23 -6.45 -22.24
N TYR A 158 9.93 -7.51 -21.51
CA TYR A 158 9.61 -7.45 -20.09
C TYR A 158 10.40 -8.50 -19.32
N ARG A 159 11.21 -8.04 -18.38
CA ARG A 159 11.93 -8.88 -17.41
C ARG A 159 11.83 -8.23 -16.05
N SER A 160 11.31 -8.97 -15.09
CA SER A 160 11.10 -8.51 -13.71
C SER A 160 12.25 -8.95 -12.80
N ALA A 161 12.33 -8.30 -11.65
CA ALA A 161 13.16 -8.74 -10.53
C ALA A 161 12.49 -9.88 -9.77
N SER A 162 13.28 -10.59 -8.97
CA SER A 162 12.80 -11.64 -8.06
C SER A 162 13.72 -11.78 -6.83
N GLY A 163 13.42 -12.73 -5.96
CA GLY A 163 14.22 -13.08 -4.81
C GLY A 163 13.58 -12.76 -3.47
N MET A 164 14.24 -13.16 -2.39
CA MET A 164 13.71 -13.04 -1.04
C MET A 164 13.40 -11.59 -0.64
N GLY A 165 12.13 -11.36 -0.25
CA GLY A 165 11.64 -10.05 0.15
C GLY A 165 11.31 -9.13 -1.03
N ILE A 166 11.13 -9.67 -2.23
CA ILE A 166 10.56 -8.96 -3.39
C ILE A 166 9.21 -9.58 -3.72
N ARG A 167 8.20 -8.72 -3.82
CA ARG A 167 6.87 -9.04 -4.27
C ARG A 167 6.52 -8.17 -5.48
N LEU A 168 5.91 -8.78 -6.47
CA LEU A 168 5.41 -8.11 -7.66
C LEU A 168 3.91 -8.30 -7.75
N ASP A 169 3.19 -7.20 -7.88
CA ASP A 169 1.76 -7.21 -8.19
C ASP A 169 1.61 -6.52 -9.56
N ALA A 170 1.72 -7.33 -10.59
CA ALA A 170 1.60 -6.91 -11.97
C ALA A 170 0.16 -7.04 -12.43
N GLY A 171 -0.26 -6.15 -13.30
CA GLY A 171 -1.45 -6.33 -14.11
C GLY A 171 -1.18 -7.34 -15.23
N SER A 172 -1.71 -7.06 -16.42
CA SER A 172 -1.57 -7.94 -17.58
C SER A 172 -0.29 -7.68 -18.39
N ILE A 173 0.81 -7.24 -17.76
CA ILE A 173 2.04 -6.93 -18.49
C ILE A 173 2.81 -8.20 -18.88
N TYR A 174 3.14 -8.29 -20.16
CA TYR A 174 3.97 -9.33 -20.77
C TYR A 174 4.65 -8.79 -22.02
N GLN A 175 5.56 -9.54 -22.60
CA GLN A 175 6.15 -9.20 -23.90
C GLN A 175 5.07 -9.26 -25.00
N GLY A 176 4.88 -8.16 -25.71
CA GLY A 176 3.80 -7.97 -26.70
C GLY A 176 2.57 -7.25 -26.15
N TYR A 177 2.52 -6.94 -24.84
CA TYR A 177 1.42 -6.19 -24.25
C TYR A 177 1.36 -4.76 -24.84
N GLN A 178 0.17 -4.34 -25.23
CA GLN A 178 -0.11 -2.96 -25.66
C GLN A 178 -0.60 -2.13 -24.47
N VAL A 179 0.18 -1.12 -24.11
CA VAL A 179 -0.21 -0.15 -23.08
C VAL A 179 -1.32 0.74 -23.65
N SER A 180 -2.47 0.70 -23.00
CA SER A 180 -3.67 1.42 -23.44
C SER A 180 -3.62 2.88 -22.99
N PRO A 181 -4.04 3.85 -23.85
CA PRO A 181 -4.19 5.24 -23.45
C PRO A 181 -5.44 5.51 -22.59
N PHE A 182 -6.31 4.52 -22.41
CA PHE A 182 -7.58 4.68 -21.69
C PHE A 182 -7.53 4.27 -20.22
N PHE A 183 -6.41 3.73 -19.76
CA PHE A 183 -6.20 3.27 -18.40
C PHE A 183 -4.94 3.89 -17.80
N ASP A 184 -4.73 3.68 -16.50
CA ASP A 184 -3.52 4.10 -15.79
C ASP A 184 -2.28 3.51 -16.48
N SER A 185 -1.22 4.32 -16.56
CA SER A 185 0.08 3.93 -17.12
C SER A 185 0.86 2.96 -16.23
N MET A 186 0.32 2.57 -15.07
CA MET A 186 0.99 1.68 -14.14
C MET A 186 1.08 0.26 -14.69
N LEU A 187 2.32 -0.24 -14.83
CA LEU A 187 2.60 -1.59 -15.31
C LEU A 187 2.66 -2.61 -14.17
N VAL A 188 3.34 -2.28 -13.10
CA VAL A 188 3.57 -3.18 -11.98
C VAL A 188 3.86 -2.41 -10.70
N LYS A 189 3.39 -2.92 -9.57
CA LYS A 189 3.84 -2.55 -8.23
C LYS A 189 4.98 -3.46 -7.84
N VAL A 190 6.10 -2.87 -7.45
CA VAL A 190 7.22 -3.60 -6.85
C VAL A 190 7.21 -3.30 -5.37
N SER A 191 7.10 -4.33 -4.55
CA SER A 191 7.21 -4.20 -3.11
C SER A 191 8.43 -4.95 -2.60
N SER A 192 9.17 -4.33 -1.68
CA SER A 192 10.31 -4.95 -1.01
C SER A 192 10.09 -5.03 0.49
N HIS A 193 10.61 -6.08 1.13
CA HIS A 193 10.56 -6.25 2.57
C HIS A 193 11.93 -6.55 3.14
N GLY A 194 12.24 -5.93 4.28
CA GLY A 194 13.48 -6.15 5.03
C GLY A 194 13.26 -6.04 6.54
N ARG A 195 14.18 -6.60 7.32
CA ARG A 195 14.13 -6.48 8.79
C ARG A 195 14.36 -5.04 9.27
N THR A 196 14.98 -4.22 8.44
CA THR A 196 15.25 -2.79 8.66
C THR A 196 14.85 -2.00 7.42
N LEU A 197 14.59 -0.71 7.57
CA LEU A 197 14.26 0.18 6.46
C LEU A 197 15.40 0.20 5.42
N ASP A 198 16.66 0.32 5.86
CA ASP A 198 17.82 0.24 4.96
C ASP A 198 17.87 -1.08 4.18
N GLY A 199 17.62 -2.20 4.85
CA GLY A 199 17.56 -3.51 4.20
C GLY A 199 16.46 -3.63 3.15
N ALA A 200 15.26 -3.10 3.42
CA ALA A 200 14.16 -3.04 2.47
C ALA A 200 14.51 -2.11 1.29
N THR A 201 15.09 -0.94 1.57
CA THR A 201 15.50 0.04 0.55
C THR A 201 16.56 -0.53 -0.40
N ARG A 202 17.60 -1.20 0.13
CA ARG A 202 18.64 -1.86 -0.71
C ARG A 202 18.02 -2.92 -1.63
N LYS A 203 17.09 -3.71 -1.14
CA LYS A 203 16.35 -4.70 -1.96
C LYS A 203 15.55 -4.02 -3.05
N MET A 204 14.85 -2.91 -2.74
CA MET A 204 14.10 -2.14 -3.72
C MET A 204 15.01 -1.59 -4.82
N VAL A 205 16.13 -0.95 -4.45
CA VAL A 205 17.11 -0.42 -5.42
C VAL A 205 17.65 -1.51 -6.33
N ARG A 206 17.98 -2.69 -5.78
CA ARG A 206 18.40 -3.85 -6.56
C ARG A 206 17.29 -4.28 -7.52
N ALA A 207 16.07 -4.46 -7.02
CA ALA A 207 14.95 -4.90 -7.83
C ALA A 207 14.69 -3.95 -8.99
N LEU A 208 14.64 -2.64 -8.74
CA LEU A 208 14.43 -1.63 -9.79
C LEU A 208 15.54 -1.65 -10.85
N LYS A 209 16.80 -1.90 -10.46
CA LYS A 209 17.93 -2.03 -11.41
C LYS A 209 17.87 -3.31 -12.27
N GLU A 210 17.23 -4.35 -11.77
CA GLU A 210 17.08 -5.63 -12.50
C GLU A 210 15.97 -5.60 -13.55
N PHE A 211 15.00 -4.68 -13.42
CA PHE A 211 13.93 -4.56 -14.40
C PHE A 211 14.46 -4.19 -15.79
N ARG A 212 13.89 -4.84 -16.79
CA ARG A 212 14.10 -4.53 -18.22
C ARG A 212 12.74 -4.42 -18.90
N ILE A 213 12.33 -3.20 -19.16
CA ILE A 213 11.12 -2.90 -19.93
C ILE A 213 11.56 -2.09 -21.14
N ARG A 214 11.15 -2.52 -22.33
CA ARG A 214 11.47 -1.85 -23.61
C ARG A 214 10.24 -1.78 -24.48
N GLY A 215 10.26 -0.81 -25.44
CA GLY A 215 9.13 -0.56 -26.33
C GLY A 215 8.19 0.54 -25.83
N VAL A 216 8.36 0.96 -24.59
CA VAL A 216 7.70 2.10 -23.93
C VAL A 216 8.73 2.87 -23.13
N LYS A 217 8.43 4.13 -22.81
CA LYS A 217 9.25 5.00 -21.96
C LYS A 217 8.86 4.83 -20.50
#